data_004cff4797f9af2347a42d68167ef171
#
_entry.id   004cff4797f9af2347a42d68167ef171
#
_cell.length_a   1.000
_cell.length_b   1.000
_cell.length_c   1.000
_cell.angle_alpha   90.00
_cell.angle_beta   90.00
_cell.angle_gamma   90.00
#
_symmetry.space_group_name_H-M   'P 1'
#
loop_
_entity.id
_entity.type
_entity.pdbx_description
1 polymer ?
#
loop_
_entity_poly.entity_id
_entity_poly.type
_entity_poly.pdbx_seq_one_letter_code
_entity_poly.pdbx_strand_id
1 'polypeptide(L)'
;MQKEIARFVLCLLVMWVSVEVCQACVVDSAGVTSKPRFLYNVDFSTYFDNREYRSPYQTARTLFAFRLSPEVGVGLTDALGGKHRLMAGVHYTQPLGAGWNQVRFSPTAYYDYDYRGFSVALGSIPFVHRMEALPEWLQYDSIAYARPNIQGALMSYASKWGFAEFMCDWRGMQLPEQREMFRLVLNGEFQWKYLLLGGYFTLNHKANYAPPTPREGVCDDIFLQPRVGVNLAHFLPLDSLTLRVGYILGVQNHREAHLYARPQGLLVEVYANWRFLGLRNILYYGDNLMPYYAIYGADLHQGDPFFQAPFYNRTDLFAYLYRNNFVNCYFSWNLHYDGNNLQHQQQLILTFSLDGLKHDKTAKLRGILGK
;
A
#
# COMPACT_ATOMS: atom_id res chain seq x y z
N MET A 1 -15.92 -27.18 -0.76
CA MET A 1 -16.38 -25.97 -0.08
C MET A 1 -15.55 -24.72 -0.44
N GLN A 2 -14.22 -24.73 -0.33
CA GLN A 2 -13.37 -23.55 -0.69
C GLN A 2 -13.41 -23.15 -2.17
N LYS A 3 -13.44 -24.10 -3.11
CA LYS A 3 -13.58 -23.80 -4.55
C LYS A 3 -14.93 -23.15 -4.89
N GLU A 4 -15.97 -23.47 -4.15
CA GLU A 4 -17.31 -22.88 -4.35
C GLU A 4 -17.41 -21.47 -3.78
N ILE A 5 -16.73 -21.19 -2.64
CA ILE A 5 -16.68 -19.84 -2.06
C ILE A 5 -15.85 -18.91 -2.96
N ALA A 6 -14.71 -19.35 -3.46
CA ALA A 6 -13.88 -18.58 -4.39
C ALA A 6 -14.62 -18.30 -5.71
N ARG A 7 -15.36 -19.29 -6.25
CA ARG A 7 -16.22 -19.12 -7.43
C ARG A 7 -17.38 -18.16 -7.15
N PHE A 8 -18.00 -18.24 -5.99
CA PHE A 8 -19.10 -17.38 -5.61
C PHE A 8 -18.66 -15.92 -5.46
N VAL A 9 -17.52 -15.67 -4.80
CA VAL A 9 -16.93 -14.31 -4.67
C VAL A 9 -16.49 -13.78 -6.02
N LEU A 10 -15.88 -14.62 -6.87
CA LEU A 10 -15.50 -14.24 -8.23
C LEU A 10 -16.73 -13.95 -9.10
N CYS A 11 -17.81 -14.74 -8.97
CA CYS A 11 -19.07 -14.50 -9.66
C CYS A 11 -19.77 -13.24 -9.20
N LEU A 12 -19.73 -12.92 -7.90
CA LEU A 12 -20.27 -11.65 -7.37
C LEU A 12 -19.47 -10.44 -7.85
N LEU A 13 -18.15 -10.53 -7.88
CA LEU A 13 -17.28 -9.48 -8.43
C LEU A 13 -17.50 -9.33 -9.94
N VAL A 14 -17.61 -10.41 -10.69
CA VAL A 14 -17.87 -10.40 -12.13
C VAL A 14 -19.30 -9.90 -12.42
N MET A 15 -20.31 -10.26 -11.62
CA MET A 15 -21.67 -9.73 -11.79
C MET A 15 -21.74 -8.24 -11.45
N TRP A 16 -21.06 -7.78 -10.42
CA TRP A 16 -21.06 -6.36 -10.06
C TRP A 16 -20.34 -5.50 -11.12
N VAL A 17 -19.22 -5.97 -11.62
CA VAL A 17 -18.50 -5.34 -12.75
C VAL A 17 -19.29 -5.42 -14.04
N SER A 18 -20.02 -6.52 -14.29
CA SER A 18 -20.78 -6.69 -15.55
C SER A 18 -22.04 -5.84 -15.64
N VAL A 19 -22.65 -5.44 -14.53
CA VAL A 19 -23.82 -4.55 -14.53
C VAL A 19 -23.45 -3.12 -14.93
N GLU A 20 -22.29 -2.62 -14.50
CA GLU A 20 -21.82 -1.29 -14.88
C GLU A 20 -21.14 -1.28 -16.27
N VAL A 21 -20.40 -2.34 -16.62
CA VAL A 21 -19.71 -2.47 -17.92
C VAL A 21 -20.71 -2.71 -19.05
N CYS A 22 -21.85 -3.34 -18.81
CA CYS A 22 -22.88 -3.55 -19.85
C CYS A 22 -23.58 -2.25 -20.30
N GLN A 23 -23.61 -1.22 -19.46
CA GLN A 23 -24.04 0.11 -19.88
C GLN A 23 -22.96 0.89 -20.63
N ALA A 24 -21.69 0.55 -20.46
CA ALA A 24 -20.56 1.17 -21.16
C ALA A 24 -20.29 0.56 -22.54
N CYS A 25 -20.79 -0.66 -22.81
CA CYS A 25 -20.57 -1.35 -24.10
C CYS A 25 -21.54 -0.96 -25.24
N VAL A 26 -22.51 -0.08 -25.00
CA VAL A 26 -23.34 0.50 -26.03
C VAL A 26 -22.94 1.97 -26.22
N VAL A 27 -21.65 2.23 -26.36
CA VAL A 27 -21.20 3.51 -26.88
C VAL A 27 -21.05 3.32 -28.38
N ASP A 28 -22.08 3.77 -29.08
CA ASP A 28 -21.98 4.20 -30.46
C ASP A 28 -20.62 4.95 -30.64
N SER A 29 -19.94 4.78 -31.76
CA SER A 29 -18.66 5.38 -32.15
C SER A 29 -18.62 6.93 -32.10
N ALA A 30 -19.29 7.54 -31.17
CA ALA A 30 -19.31 8.97 -30.89
C ALA A 30 -17.95 9.38 -30.31
N GLY A 31 -17.17 9.89 -31.16
CA GLY A 31 -15.77 10.18 -31.19
C GLY A 31 -15.12 10.64 -29.89
N VAL A 32 -13.85 10.29 -29.78
CA VAL A 32 -12.86 10.89 -28.88
C VAL A 32 -13.04 12.43 -28.89
N THR A 33 -13.45 13.02 -27.78
CA THR A 33 -13.72 14.46 -27.68
C THR A 33 -12.48 15.30 -27.49
N SER A 34 -11.33 14.70 -27.18
CA SER A 34 -10.08 15.40 -27.04
C SER A 34 -8.97 14.80 -27.91
N LYS A 35 -8.12 15.69 -28.48
CA LYS A 35 -6.88 15.24 -29.11
C LYS A 35 -5.98 14.59 -28.05
N PRO A 36 -5.20 13.54 -28.42
CA PRO A 36 -4.19 12.99 -27.54
C PRO A 36 -3.25 14.08 -27.01
N ARG A 37 -2.97 14.03 -25.72
CA ARG A 37 -2.07 14.98 -25.03
C ARG A 37 -0.84 14.25 -24.55
N PHE A 38 0.32 14.87 -24.68
CA PHE A 38 1.53 14.41 -24.04
C PHE A 38 1.43 14.62 -22.53
N LEU A 39 1.82 13.64 -21.77
CA LEU A 39 1.80 13.62 -20.31
C LEU A 39 3.20 13.32 -19.80
N TYR A 40 3.56 13.93 -18.67
CA TYR A 40 4.81 13.62 -18.00
C TYR A 40 4.65 13.79 -16.49
N ASN A 41 5.45 13.05 -15.75
CA ASN A 41 5.63 13.17 -14.32
C ASN A 41 7.11 13.00 -13.97
N VAL A 42 7.62 13.75 -13.01
CA VAL A 42 8.97 13.56 -12.47
C VAL A 42 8.91 13.68 -10.97
N ASP A 43 9.10 12.56 -10.29
CA ASP A 43 9.19 12.51 -8.84
C ASP A 43 10.63 12.25 -8.42
N PHE A 44 11.08 13.01 -7.42
CA PHE A 44 12.34 12.75 -6.72
C PHE A 44 12.05 12.56 -5.24
N SER A 45 12.74 11.62 -4.62
CA SER A 45 12.59 11.40 -3.20
C SER A 45 13.88 10.90 -2.57
N THR A 46 14.13 11.31 -1.33
CA THR A 46 15.15 10.71 -0.48
C THR A 46 14.49 9.92 0.64
N TYR A 47 15.15 8.87 1.05
CA TYR A 47 14.76 8.04 2.17
C TYR A 47 15.97 7.81 3.08
N PHE A 48 16.00 8.49 4.21
CA PHE A 48 16.94 8.24 5.29
C PHE A 48 16.17 7.55 6.42
N ASP A 49 16.70 6.43 6.90
CA ASP A 49 16.08 5.59 7.91
C ASP A 49 17.19 4.97 8.78
N ASN A 50 17.35 5.51 9.98
CA ASN A 50 18.30 5.02 10.98
C ASN A 50 17.55 4.24 12.07
N ARG A 51 17.85 2.97 12.19
CA ARG A 51 17.24 2.02 13.12
C ARG A 51 18.24 1.61 14.18
N GLU A 52 17.96 1.98 15.41
CA GLU A 52 18.76 1.62 16.57
C GLU A 52 18.01 0.54 17.36
N TYR A 53 17.93 -0.66 16.78
CA TYR A 53 17.15 -1.77 17.31
C TYR A 53 18.02 -2.76 18.09
N ARG A 54 17.50 -3.19 19.25
CA ARG A 54 17.99 -4.30 20.07
C ARG A 54 16.87 -5.31 20.29
N SER A 55 16.20 -5.69 19.22
CA SER A 55 15.01 -6.53 19.22
C SER A 55 15.29 -7.87 18.56
N PRO A 56 14.65 -8.97 18.99
CA PRO A 56 14.75 -10.25 18.30
C PRO A 56 14.02 -10.24 16.94
N TYR A 57 13.15 -9.24 16.70
CA TYR A 57 12.30 -9.19 15.50
C TYR A 57 12.97 -8.44 14.36
N GLN A 58 13.82 -7.48 14.65
CA GLN A 58 14.49 -6.66 13.66
C GLN A 58 15.92 -6.31 14.04
N THR A 59 16.79 -6.16 13.04
CA THR A 59 18.19 -5.76 13.22
C THR A 59 18.37 -4.26 13.06
N ALA A 60 19.34 -3.70 13.81
CA ALA A 60 19.78 -2.32 13.64
C ALA A 60 20.36 -2.12 12.22
N ARG A 61 19.99 -1.03 11.57
CA ARG A 61 20.42 -0.73 10.21
C ARG A 61 20.20 0.73 9.86
N THR A 62 21.15 1.35 9.18
CA THR A 62 20.94 2.65 8.53
C THR A 62 20.76 2.47 7.03
N LEU A 63 19.71 3.04 6.49
CA LEU A 63 19.42 3.07 5.07
C LEU A 63 19.39 4.53 4.62
N PHE A 64 20.13 4.85 3.58
CA PHE A 64 20.05 6.15 2.94
C PHE A 64 20.09 5.98 1.44
N ALA A 65 19.05 6.44 0.77
CA ALA A 65 18.93 6.31 -0.67
C ALA A 65 18.15 7.49 -1.26
N PHE A 66 18.29 7.70 -2.55
CA PHE A 66 17.38 8.54 -3.31
C PHE A 66 16.73 7.74 -4.44
N ARG A 67 15.57 8.23 -4.88
CA ARG A 67 14.84 7.73 -6.03
C ARG A 67 14.47 8.87 -6.94
N LEU A 68 14.74 8.68 -8.24
CA LEU A 68 14.25 9.52 -9.33
C LEU A 68 13.27 8.70 -10.17
N SER A 69 12.09 9.25 -10.42
CA SER A 69 10.99 8.53 -11.07
C SER A 69 10.39 9.36 -12.20
N PRO A 70 11.06 9.44 -13.37
CA PRO A 70 10.48 10.05 -14.55
C PRO A 70 9.47 9.10 -15.21
N GLU A 71 8.33 9.64 -15.63
CA GLU A 71 7.32 8.98 -16.42
C GLU A 71 6.86 9.88 -17.56
N VAL A 72 6.58 9.29 -18.71
CA VAL A 72 5.99 9.95 -19.87
C VAL A 72 4.82 9.12 -20.40
N GLY A 73 3.91 9.78 -21.09
CA GLY A 73 2.76 9.06 -21.61
C GLY A 73 1.88 9.90 -22.52
N VAL A 74 0.74 9.31 -22.84
CA VAL A 74 -0.32 9.94 -23.61
C VAL A 74 -1.65 9.79 -22.89
N GLY A 75 -2.47 10.82 -22.99
CA GLY A 75 -3.81 10.82 -22.42
C GLY A 75 -4.83 11.38 -23.40
N LEU A 76 -6.06 10.91 -23.26
CA LEU A 76 -7.22 11.40 -24.00
C LEU A 76 -8.44 11.37 -23.09
N THR A 77 -9.46 12.13 -23.49
CA THR A 77 -10.75 12.11 -22.81
C THR A 77 -11.79 11.62 -23.82
N ASP A 78 -12.60 10.64 -23.41
CA ASP A 78 -13.68 10.10 -24.22
C ASP A 78 -14.93 11.03 -24.23
N ALA A 79 -15.95 10.64 -24.99
CA ALA A 79 -17.18 11.41 -25.11
C ALA A 79 -18.00 11.50 -23.81
N LEU A 80 -17.81 10.57 -22.88
CA LEU A 80 -18.47 10.54 -21.59
C LEU A 80 -17.73 11.35 -20.52
N GLY A 81 -16.51 11.85 -20.82
CA GLY A 81 -15.63 12.55 -19.90
C GLY A 81 -14.68 11.63 -19.15
N GLY A 82 -14.59 10.36 -19.51
CA GLY A 82 -13.62 9.40 -18.99
C GLY A 82 -12.21 9.76 -19.45
N LYS A 83 -11.26 9.77 -18.54
CA LYS A 83 -9.85 10.11 -18.80
C LYS A 83 -9.05 8.82 -18.93
N HIS A 84 -8.48 8.60 -20.10
CA HIS A 84 -7.61 7.47 -20.41
C HIS A 84 -6.16 7.95 -20.43
N ARG A 85 -5.26 7.23 -19.79
CA ARG A 85 -3.82 7.51 -19.76
C ARG A 85 -3.03 6.22 -19.98
N LEU A 86 -2.02 6.29 -20.83
CA LEU A 86 -1.03 5.24 -20.97
C LEU A 86 0.32 5.86 -20.60
N MET A 87 0.92 5.34 -19.53
CA MET A 87 2.14 5.87 -18.94
C MET A 87 3.25 4.83 -18.97
N ALA A 88 4.48 5.29 -19.15
CA ALA A 88 5.68 4.47 -19.04
C ALA A 88 6.81 5.28 -18.41
N GLY A 89 7.63 4.62 -17.59
CA GLY A 89 8.73 5.25 -16.88
C GLY A 89 9.60 4.27 -16.13
N VAL A 90 10.37 4.77 -15.20
CA VAL A 90 11.26 3.96 -14.37
C VAL A 90 11.54 4.63 -13.03
N HIS A 91 11.58 3.85 -11.97
CA HIS A 91 12.19 4.26 -10.71
C HIS A 91 13.67 3.91 -10.73
N TYR A 92 14.51 4.91 -10.81
CA TYR A 92 15.95 4.81 -10.56
C TYR A 92 16.20 5.00 -9.06
N THR A 93 16.65 3.96 -8.37
CA THR A 93 16.91 4.01 -6.93
C THR A 93 18.39 3.75 -6.67
N GLN A 94 19.07 4.71 -6.05
CA GLN A 94 20.47 4.65 -5.68
C GLN A 94 20.62 4.68 -4.15
N PRO A 95 21.10 3.60 -3.51
CA PRO A 95 21.56 3.66 -2.14
C PRO A 95 22.82 4.55 -2.05
N LEU A 96 22.82 5.50 -1.11
CA LEU A 96 23.99 6.38 -0.87
C LEU A 96 25.07 5.62 -0.10
N GLY A 97 26.31 5.86 -0.44
CA GLY A 97 27.45 5.13 0.11
C GLY A 97 27.69 3.74 -0.51
N ALA A 98 26.82 3.31 -1.43
CA ALA A 98 26.94 2.06 -2.15
C ALA A 98 27.54 2.27 -3.55
N GLY A 99 28.12 1.21 -4.12
CA GLY A 99 28.63 1.24 -5.49
C GLY A 99 27.51 1.37 -6.53
N TRP A 100 27.87 1.83 -7.72
CA TRP A 100 26.92 1.97 -8.84
C TRP A 100 26.29 0.64 -9.29
N ASN A 101 26.90 -0.49 -8.95
CA ASN A 101 26.36 -1.83 -9.20
C ASN A 101 25.17 -2.19 -8.29
N GLN A 102 24.89 -1.38 -7.28
CA GLN A 102 23.75 -1.56 -6.37
C GLN A 102 22.53 -0.70 -6.72
N VAL A 103 22.60 0.01 -7.85
CA VAL A 103 21.46 0.71 -8.43
C VAL A 103 20.32 -0.27 -8.74
N ARG A 104 19.12 0.16 -8.45
CA ARG A 104 17.90 -0.60 -8.80
C ARG A 104 17.07 0.18 -9.80
N PHE A 105 16.66 -0.51 -10.85
CA PHE A 105 15.69 -0.02 -11.82
C PHE A 105 14.39 -0.79 -11.66
N SER A 106 13.29 -0.08 -11.46
CA SER A 106 11.96 -0.67 -11.38
C SER A 106 11.08 0.00 -12.44
N PRO A 107 10.86 -0.66 -13.60
CA PRO A 107 10.06 -0.10 -14.68
C PRO A 107 8.62 0.15 -14.25
N THR A 108 8.02 1.23 -14.77
CA THR A 108 6.59 1.48 -14.73
C THR A 108 6.05 1.44 -16.15
N ALA A 109 4.93 0.76 -16.36
CA ALA A 109 4.17 0.79 -17.60
C ALA A 109 2.73 0.39 -17.27
N TYR A 110 1.82 1.32 -17.41
CA TYR A 110 0.44 1.07 -17.01
C TYR A 110 -0.55 1.90 -17.83
N TYR A 111 -1.72 1.32 -18.02
CA TYR A 111 -2.92 2.01 -18.46
C TYR A 111 -3.72 2.43 -17.22
N ASP A 112 -4.28 3.62 -17.27
CA ASP A 112 -5.07 4.22 -16.20
C ASP A 112 -6.32 4.89 -16.79
N TYR A 113 -7.46 4.65 -16.15
CA TYR A 113 -8.77 5.20 -16.51
C TYR A 113 -9.44 5.82 -15.30
N ASP A 114 -9.89 7.07 -15.42
CA ASP A 114 -10.64 7.78 -14.39
C ASP A 114 -11.97 8.28 -14.91
N TYR A 115 -13.04 7.98 -14.20
CA TYR A 115 -14.36 8.49 -14.49
C TYR A 115 -15.23 8.61 -13.23
N ARG A 116 -15.70 9.81 -12.91
CA ARG A 116 -16.66 10.09 -11.83
C ARG A 116 -16.32 9.44 -10.48
N GLY A 117 -15.06 9.51 -10.08
CA GLY A 117 -14.57 8.92 -8.83
C GLY A 117 -14.20 7.44 -8.93
N PHE A 118 -14.49 6.77 -10.02
CA PHE A 118 -14.00 5.44 -10.32
C PHE A 118 -12.66 5.53 -11.05
N SER A 119 -11.67 4.75 -10.62
CA SER A 119 -10.37 4.65 -11.25
C SER A 119 -9.96 3.18 -11.40
N VAL A 120 -9.36 2.86 -12.54
CA VAL A 120 -8.77 1.54 -12.81
C VAL A 120 -7.39 1.74 -13.42
N ALA A 121 -6.38 1.10 -12.84
CA ALA A 121 -5.07 1.02 -13.42
C ALA A 121 -4.62 -0.43 -13.61
N LEU A 122 -3.96 -0.74 -14.72
CA LEU A 122 -3.48 -2.07 -15.08
C LEU A 122 -2.04 -2.00 -15.58
N GLY A 123 -1.18 -2.86 -15.05
CA GLY A 123 0.24 -2.96 -15.43
C GLY A 123 1.19 -2.87 -14.25
N SER A 124 2.33 -2.21 -14.43
CA SER A 124 3.30 -1.90 -13.38
C SER A 124 3.04 -0.48 -12.85
N ILE A 125 2.25 -0.39 -11.78
CA ILE A 125 1.61 0.83 -11.29
C ILE A 125 2.36 1.31 -10.05
N PRO A 126 2.81 2.58 -9.97
CA PRO A 126 3.40 3.11 -8.73
C PRO A 126 2.44 3.01 -7.54
N PHE A 127 2.93 2.57 -6.37
CA PHE A 127 2.13 2.47 -5.15
C PHE A 127 1.51 3.80 -4.70
N VAL A 128 2.05 4.93 -5.14
CA VAL A 128 1.50 6.27 -4.85
C VAL A 128 0.11 6.51 -5.46
N HIS A 129 -0.33 5.68 -6.41
CA HIS A 129 -1.68 5.73 -6.97
C HIS A 129 -2.76 5.20 -6.01
N ARG A 130 -2.39 4.52 -4.93
CA ARG A 130 -3.34 4.04 -3.94
C ARG A 130 -4.05 5.17 -3.21
N MET A 131 -5.27 4.90 -2.78
CA MET A 131 -6.10 5.85 -2.00
C MET A 131 -5.51 6.11 -0.61
N GLU A 132 -4.97 5.07 0.05
CA GLU A 132 -4.21 5.18 1.29
C GLU A 132 -2.99 4.23 1.30
N ALA A 133 -1.97 4.54 2.10
CA ALA A 133 -0.84 3.63 2.32
C ALA A 133 -1.33 2.34 3.00
N LEU A 134 -0.66 1.23 2.69
CA LEU A 134 -0.88 0.01 3.46
C LEU A 134 -0.42 0.22 4.91
N PRO A 135 -1.18 -0.31 5.89
CA PRO A 135 -0.77 -0.24 7.29
C PRO A 135 0.50 -1.06 7.53
N GLU A 136 1.25 -0.71 8.57
CA GLU A 136 2.55 -1.32 8.85
C GLU A 136 2.48 -2.83 9.08
N TRP A 137 1.37 -3.34 9.59
CA TRP A 137 1.19 -4.78 9.77
C TRP A 137 1.04 -5.54 8.43
N LEU A 138 0.73 -4.84 7.32
CA LEU A 138 0.67 -5.39 5.97
C LEU A 138 1.89 -5.07 5.11
N GLN A 139 2.50 -3.90 5.29
CA GLN A 139 3.65 -3.50 4.51
C GLN A 139 4.58 -2.58 5.29
N TYR A 140 5.77 -3.08 5.56
CA TYR A 140 6.80 -2.33 6.24
C TYR A 140 7.44 -1.26 5.35
N ASP A 141 7.83 -0.14 5.93
CA ASP A 141 8.36 1.04 5.24
C ASP A 141 9.50 0.71 4.27
N SER A 142 10.47 -0.12 4.67
CA SER A 142 11.61 -0.46 3.79
C SER A 142 11.21 -1.33 2.60
N ILE A 143 10.18 -2.16 2.76
CA ILE A 143 9.64 -2.98 1.67
C ILE A 143 8.89 -2.08 0.69
N ALA A 144 8.06 -1.16 1.19
CA ALA A 144 7.38 -0.16 0.39
C ALA A 144 8.39 0.69 -0.43
N TYR A 145 9.53 1.02 0.18
CA TYR A 145 10.60 1.70 -0.52
C TYR A 145 11.30 0.81 -1.55
N ALA A 146 11.61 -0.45 -1.21
CA ALA A 146 12.32 -1.37 -2.10
C ALA A 146 11.47 -1.86 -3.30
N ARG A 147 10.15 -1.95 -3.13
CA ARG A 147 9.17 -2.41 -4.13
C ARG A 147 8.14 -1.31 -4.38
N PRO A 148 8.44 -0.31 -5.25
CA PRO A 148 7.61 0.87 -5.42
C PRO A 148 6.37 0.66 -6.27
N ASN A 149 6.21 -0.51 -6.91
CA ASN A 149 5.16 -0.77 -7.88
C ASN A 149 4.25 -1.92 -7.46
N ILE A 150 2.98 -1.78 -7.79
CA ILE A 150 2.00 -2.85 -7.88
C ILE A 150 2.18 -3.48 -9.27
N GLN A 151 2.33 -4.79 -9.34
CA GLN A 151 2.44 -5.52 -10.60
C GLN A 151 1.10 -6.20 -10.91
N GLY A 152 0.17 -5.50 -11.57
CA GLY A 152 -1.13 -6.09 -11.88
C GLY A 152 -2.26 -5.09 -12.01
N ALA A 153 -3.14 -5.00 -11.00
CA ALA A 153 -4.35 -4.18 -11.08
C ALA A 153 -4.58 -3.37 -9.80
N LEU A 154 -5.07 -2.16 -9.99
CA LEU A 154 -5.55 -1.28 -8.93
C LEU A 154 -6.89 -0.70 -9.37
N MET A 155 -7.93 -0.90 -8.58
CA MET A 155 -9.26 -0.35 -8.82
C MET A 155 -9.69 0.42 -7.60
N SER A 156 -10.24 1.61 -7.77
CA SER A 156 -10.74 2.40 -6.66
C SER A 156 -12.02 3.15 -7.03
N TYR A 157 -12.82 3.38 -6.01
CA TYR A 157 -13.97 4.27 -6.08
C TYR A 157 -13.92 5.24 -4.92
N ALA A 158 -13.99 6.53 -5.22
CA ALA A 158 -14.00 7.60 -4.23
C ALA A 158 -15.27 8.45 -4.36
N SER A 159 -15.89 8.76 -3.23
CA SER A 159 -17.06 9.60 -3.13
C SER A 159 -16.95 10.56 -1.93
N LYS A 160 -17.94 11.42 -1.74
CA LYS A 160 -18.03 12.27 -0.55
C LYS A 160 -18.21 11.48 0.76
N TRP A 161 -18.57 10.21 0.67
CA TRP A 161 -18.82 9.34 1.83
C TRP A 161 -17.63 8.44 2.17
N GLY A 162 -16.54 8.48 1.39
CA GLY A 162 -15.38 7.64 1.59
C GLY A 162 -14.90 6.98 0.30
N PHE A 163 -14.18 5.89 0.45
CA PHE A 163 -13.59 5.18 -0.67
C PHE A 163 -13.63 3.65 -0.47
N ALA A 164 -13.51 2.93 -1.57
CA ALA A 164 -13.19 1.50 -1.62
C ALA A 164 -12.09 1.28 -2.65
N GLU A 165 -11.16 0.39 -2.36
CA GLU A 165 -10.01 0.10 -3.21
C GLU A 165 -9.73 -1.41 -3.24
N PHE A 166 -9.46 -1.94 -4.43
CA PHE A 166 -8.99 -3.29 -4.66
C PHE A 166 -7.64 -3.25 -5.36
N MET A 167 -6.69 -4.00 -4.84
CA MET A 167 -5.35 -4.17 -5.39
C MET A 167 -5.07 -5.65 -5.63
N CYS A 168 -4.56 -5.99 -6.80
CA CYS A 168 -3.94 -7.26 -7.12
C CYS A 168 -2.47 -7.00 -7.48
N ASP A 169 -1.55 -7.52 -6.64
CA ASP A 169 -0.11 -7.34 -6.80
C ASP A 169 0.54 -8.71 -7.06
N TRP A 170 0.92 -8.98 -8.31
CA TRP A 170 1.59 -10.20 -8.75
C TRP A 170 3.08 -10.07 -8.49
N ARG A 171 3.59 -10.78 -7.50
CA ARG A 171 4.95 -10.61 -6.99
C ARG A 171 5.95 -11.66 -7.50
N GLY A 172 5.46 -12.72 -8.08
CA GLY A 172 6.29 -13.79 -8.64
C GLY A 172 5.54 -14.57 -9.69
N MET A 173 6.12 -14.71 -10.88
CA MET A 173 5.62 -15.62 -11.90
C MET A 173 6.08 -17.05 -11.59
N GLN A 174 5.24 -18.03 -11.85
CA GLN A 174 5.57 -19.44 -11.66
C GLN A 174 6.59 -19.90 -12.71
N LEU A 175 7.80 -20.22 -12.25
CA LEU A 175 8.92 -20.69 -13.07
C LEU A 175 9.63 -21.86 -12.36
N PRO A 176 10.58 -22.57 -13.05
CA PRO A 176 11.37 -23.62 -12.39
C PRO A 176 12.19 -23.16 -11.18
N GLU A 177 12.60 -21.87 -11.18
CA GLU A 177 13.45 -21.29 -10.13
C GLU A 177 12.69 -20.26 -9.26
N GLN A 178 11.42 -20.03 -9.55
CA GLN A 178 10.60 -19.04 -8.87
C GLN A 178 9.20 -19.57 -8.58
N ARG A 179 8.75 -19.36 -7.34
CA ARG A 179 7.38 -19.69 -6.94
C ARG A 179 6.43 -18.58 -7.40
N GLU A 180 5.22 -18.98 -7.78
CA GLU A 180 4.14 -18.02 -7.97
C GLU A 180 3.80 -17.34 -6.65
N MET A 181 3.68 -16.00 -6.69
CA MET A 181 3.29 -15.22 -5.54
C MET A 181 2.41 -14.05 -5.97
N PHE A 182 1.28 -13.86 -5.30
CA PHE A 182 0.47 -12.65 -5.45
C PHE A 182 -0.17 -12.24 -4.14
N ARG A 183 -0.51 -10.98 -4.07
CA ARG A 183 -1.25 -10.39 -2.96
C ARG A 183 -2.50 -9.69 -3.46
N LEU A 184 -3.65 -10.02 -2.87
CA LEU A 184 -4.88 -9.28 -3.04
C LEU A 184 -5.11 -8.44 -1.78
N VAL A 185 -5.52 -7.18 -1.98
CA VAL A 185 -5.96 -6.31 -0.89
C VAL A 185 -7.27 -5.64 -1.30
N LEU A 186 -8.28 -5.78 -0.46
CA LEU A 186 -9.51 -5.01 -0.52
C LEU A 186 -9.55 -4.15 0.73
N ASN A 187 -9.66 -2.85 0.56
CA ASN A 187 -9.77 -1.92 1.67
C ASN A 187 -10.73 -0.77 1.36
N GLY A 188 -11.18 -0.11 2.40
CA GLY A 188 -12.00 1.07 2.27
C GLY A 188 -12.37 1.67 3.61
N GLU A 189 -12.89 2.89 3.53
CA GLU A 189 -13.41 3.59 4.70
C GLU A 189 -14.61 4.42 4.31
N PHE A 190 -15.72 4.21 4.99
CA PHE A 190 -16.93 5.02 4.92
C PHE A 190 -16.91 6.04 6.04
N GLN A 191 -17.19 7.31 5.71
CA GLN A 191 -17.27 8.40 6.68
C GLN A 191 -18.69 8.97 6.72
N TRP A 192 -19.26 8.95 7.92
CA TRP A 192 -20.53 9.62 8.18
C TRP A 192 -20.39 10.56 9.37
N LYS A 193 -20.43 11.85 9.08
CA LYS A 193 -20.10 12.89 10.07
C LYS A 193 -18.72 12.62 10.70
N TYR A 194 -18.71 12.21 11.95
CA TYR A 194 -17.49 11.92 12.73
C TYR A 194 -17.13 10.43 12.76
N LEU A 195 -18.08 9.57 12.38
CA LEU A 195 -17.91 8.13 12.41
C LEU A 195 -17.16 7.66 11.17
N LEU A 196 -16.19 6.78 11.39
CA LEU A 196 -15.41 6.10 10.36
C LEU A 196 -15.68 4.60 10.48
N LEU A 197 -16.05 3.96 9.39
CA LEU A 197 -16.28 2.52 9.30
C LEU A 197 -15.49 1.98 8.12
N GLY A 198 -14.66 0.97 8.33
CA GLY A 198 -13.85 0.46 7.24
C GLY A 198 -13.09 -0.81 7.62
N GLY A 199 -12.03 -1.08 6.88
CA GLY A 199 -11.17 -2.22 7.17
C GLY A 199 -10.38 -2.69 5.97
N TYR A 200 -9.73 -3.85 6.18
CA TYR A 200 -8.91 -4.55 5.21
C TYR A 200 -9.32 -6.00 5.09
N PHE A 201 -9.32 -6.52 3.90
CA PHE A 201 -9.24 -7.94 3.61
C PHE A 201 -7.99 -8.17 2.76
N THR A 202 -7.16 -9.13 3.12
CA THR A 202 -5.95 -9.45 2.37
C THR A 202 -5.81 -10.94 2.18
N LEU A 203 -5.23 -11.31 1.05
CA LEU A 203 -4.81 -12.67 0.73
C LEU A 203 -3.41 -12.59 0.14
N ASN A 204 -2.42 -13.13 0.84
CA ASN A 204 -1.12 -13.47 0.27
C ASN A 204 -1.12 -14.94 -0.11
N HIS A 205 -0.80 -15.21 -1.36
CA HIS A 205 -0.71 -16.56 -1.91
C HIS A 205 0.71 -16.81 -2.38
N LYS A 206 1.29 -17.93 -1.95
CA LYS A 206 2.58 -18.42 -2.41
C LYS A 206 2.39 -19.85 -2.85
N ALA A 207 2.38 -20.09 -4.17
CA ALA A 207 2.21 -21.41 -4.77
C ALA A 207 3.53 -22.17 -4.87
N ASN A 208 3.52 -23.30 -5.55
CA ASN A 208 4.70 -24.11 -5.81
C ASN A 208 5.46 -23.62 -7.07
N TYR A 209 6.60 -24.23 -7.38
CA TYR A 209 7.33 -24.06 -8.64
C TYR A 209 6.60 -24.71 -9.83
N ALA A 210 7.09 -24.50 -11.04
CA ALA A 210 6.70 -25.26 -12.21
C ALA A 210 7.95 -25.93 -12.86
N PRO A 211 8.12 -27.27 -12.78
CA PRO A 211 7.20 -28.26 -12.20
C PRO A 211 7.18 -28.23 -10.66
N PRO A 212 6.11 -28.72 -10.02
CA PRO A 212 5.99 -28.75 -8.56
C PRO A 212 7.08 -29.58 -7.89
N THR A 213 7.63 -29.09 -6.79
CA THR A 213 8.56 -29.84 -5.93
C THR A 213 7.84 -30.42 -4.71
N PRO A 214 8.11 -31.66 -4.31
CA PRO A 214 7.31 -32.35 -3.29
C PRO A 214 7.32 -31.75 -1.89
N ARG A 215 8.30 -30.90 -1.57
CA ARG A 215 8.49 -30.31 -0.23
C ARG A 215 8.03 -28.88 -0.10
N GLU A 216 7.68 -28.25 -1.22
CA GLU A 216 7.37 -26.81 -1.24
C GLU A 216 5.93 -26.61 -1.70
N GLY A 217 5.06 -26.64 -0.75
CA GLY A 217 3.65 -26.52 -1.00
C GLY A 217 3.08 -25.12 -1.04
N VAL A 218 1.77 -25.08 -1.25
CA VAL A 218 1.00 -23.84 -1.28
C VAL A 218 0.85 -23.28 0.14
N CYS A 219 1.19 -22.01 0.30
CA CYS A 219 0.99 -21.26 1.53
C CYS A 219 0.03 -20.09 1.28
N ASP A 220 -1.02 -20.03 2.07
CA ASP A 220 -1.99 -18.95 2.07
C ASP A 220 -1.91 -18.19 3.38
N ASP A 221 -1.89 -16.85 3.31
CA ASP A 221 -1.93 -15.95 4.44
C ASP A 221 -3.07 -14.96 4.22
N ILE A 222 -4.15 -15.12 4.97
CA ILE A 222 -5.40 -14.38 4.82
C ILE A 222 -5.64 -13.58 6.08
N PHE A 223 -5.95 -12.28 5.93
CA PHE A 223 -6.37 -11.45 7.05
C PHE A 223 -7.65 -10.69 6.73
N LEU A 224 -8.46 -10.53 7.76
CA LEU A 224 -9.61 -9.64 7.81
C LEU A 224 -9.43 -8.71 9.00
N GLN A 225 -9.51 -7.39 8.77
CA GLN A 225 -9.47 -6.37 9.81
C GLN A 225 -10.66 -5.41 9.66
N PRO A 226 -11.81 -5.66 10.25
CA PRO A 226 -12.82 -4.63 10.45
C PRO A 226 -12.30 -3.56 11.41
N ARG A 227 -12.59 -2.28 11.12
CA ARG A 227 -12.24 -1.16 11.97
C ARG A 227 -13.37 -0.16 12.08
N VAL A 228 -13.50 0.43 13.25
CA VAL A 228 -14.37 1.58 13.51
C VAL A 228 -13.51 2.73 14.04
N GLY A 229 -13.93 3.95 13.79
CA GLY A 229 -13.17 5.10 14.27
C GLY A 229 -14.00 6.36 14.34
N VAL A 230 -13.37 7.40 14.85
CA VAL A 230 -13.93 8.74 14.94
C VAL A 230 -12.93 9.78 14.45
N ASN A 231 -13.44 10.75 13.72
CA ASN A 231 -12.68 11.94 13.33
C ASN A 231 -13.10 13.10 14.24
N LEU A 232 -12.20 13.52 15.10
CA LEU A 232 -12.43 14.54 16.12
C LEU A 232 -11.82 15.90 15.78
N ALA A 233 -11.26 16.07 14.58
CA ALA A 233 -10.63 17.33 14.17
C ALA A 233 -11.57 18.55 14.27
N HIS A 234 -12.87 18.33 14.07
CA HIS A 234 -13.86 19.43 14.14
C HIS A 234 -14.04 20.00 15.56
N PHE A 235 -13.73 19.22 16.60
CA PHE A 235 -13.97 19.60 17.99
C PHE A 235 -12.75 20.24 18.68
N LEU A 236 -11.59 20.19 18.05
CA LEU A 236 -10.32 20.61 18.62
C LEU A 236 -9.55 21.50 17.61
N PRO A 237 -8.67 22.39 18.09
CA PRO A 237 -7.87 23.25 17.23
C PRO A 237 -6.71 22.47 16.58
N LEU A 238 -7.02 21.31 15.98
CA LEU A 238 -6.10 20.42 15.29
C LEU A 238 -6.47 20.34 13.81
N ASP A 239 -5.49 20.22 12.94
CA ASP A 239 -5.73 20.03 11.51
C ASP A 239 -6.31 18.65 11.23
N SER A 240 -5.95 17.66 12.05
CA SER A 240 -6.54 16.33 12.02
C SER A 240 -6.42 15.64 13.38
N LEU A 241 -7.44 14.88 13.74
CA LEU A 241 -7.43 13.94 14.86
C LEU A 241 -8.35 12.77 14.54
N THR A 242 -7.78 11.59 14.39
CA THR A 242 -8.54 10.37 14.18
C THR A 242 -8.12 9.31 15.20
N LEU A 243 -9.12 8.60 15.72
CA LEU A 243 -8.94 7.40 16.52
C LEU A 243 -9.63 6.27 15.80
N ARG A 244 -8.94 5.14 15.57
CA ARG A 244 -9.50 3.92 14.99
C ARG A 244 -9.19 2.73 15.87
N VAL A 245 -10.17 1.84 15.97
CA VAL A 245 -10.03 0.56 16.68
C VAL A 245 -10.43 -0.53 15.69
N GLY A 246 -9.57 -1.49 15.48
CA GLY A 246 -9.79 -2.64 14.60
C GLY A 246 -9.44 -3.95 15.28
N TYR A 247 -9.98 -5.04 14.78
CA TYR A 247 -9.63 -6.38 15.22
C TYR A 247 -9.13 -7.18 14.04
N ILE A 248 -7.91 -7.71 14.14
CA ILE A 248 -7.28 -8.50 13.08
C ILE A 248 -7.63 -9.97 13.32
N LEU A 249 -8.12 -10.63 12.28
CA LEU A 249 -8.40 -12.05 12.21
C LEU A 249 -7.57 -12.66 11.08
N GLY A 250 -6.66 -13.56 11.39
CA GLY A 250 -5.78 -14.22 10.43
C GLY A 250 -6.10 -15.69 10.25
N VAL A 251 -5.79 -16.20 9.07
CA VAL A 251 -5.71 -17.63 8.75
C VAL A 251 -4.47 -17.85 7.92
N GLN A 252 -3.52 -18.59 8.45
CA GLN A 252 -2.31 -18.98 7.74
C GLN A 252 -2.28 -20.49 7.59
N ASN A 253 -2.10 -20.97 6.37
CA ASN A 253 -2.15 -22.38 6.04
C ASN A 253 -1.03 -22.75 5.07
N HIS A 254 -0.10 -23.58 5.52
CA HIS A 254 0.88 -24.23 4.69
C HIS A 254 0.43 -25.68 4.47
N ARG A 255 -0.12 -25.97 3.31
CA ARG A 255 -0.90 -27.18 3.05
C ARG A 255 -0.07 -28.45 3.18
N GLU A 256 1.08 -28.51 2.55
CA GLU A 256 1.94 -29.71 2.51
C GLU A 256 2.73 -29.93 3.80
N ALA A 257 3.05 -28.85 4.53
CA ALA A 257 3.70 -28.97 5.83
C ALA A 257 2.69 -29.20 6.96
N HIS A 258 1.37 -29.21 6.65
CA HIS A 258 0.28 -29.32 7.63
C HIS A 258 0.38 -28.28 8.77
N LEU A 259 0.95 -27.10 8.47
CA LEU A 259 1.05 -26.01 9.41
C LEU A 259 -0.18 -25.10 9.26
N TYR A 260 -0.84 -24.86 10.37
CA TYR A 260 -2.04 -24.04 10.41
C TYR A 260 -2.04 -23.12 11.62
N ALA A 261 -2.29 -21.84 11.41
CA ALA A 261 -2.40 -20.85 12.48
C ALA A 261 -3.58 -19.91 12.25
N ARG A 262 -4.12 -19.37 13.35
CA ARG A 262 -5.19 -18.38 13.35
C ARG A 262 -4.80 -17.18 14.23
N PRO A 263 -3.81 -16.40 13.81
CA PRO A 263 -3.42 -15.24 14.58
C PRO A 263 -4.53 -14.19 14.63
N GLN A 264 -4.70 -13.58 15.79
CA GLN A 264 -5.70 -12.54 15.99
C GLN A 264 -5.23 -11.49 16.99
N GLY A 265 -5.77 -10.29 16.91
CA GLY A 265 -5.40 -9.23 17.83
C GLY A 265 -6.17 -7.93 17.65
N LEU A 266 -6.12 -7.13 18.70
CA LEU A 266 -6.68 -5.78 18.75
C LEU A 266 -5.64 -4.80 18.19
N LEU A 267 -6.08 -3.89 17.34
CA LEU A 267 -5.28 -2.78 16.82
C LEU A 267 -5.96 -1.46 17.12
N VAL A 268 -5.24 -0.55 17.77
CA VAL A 268 -5.70 0.81 18.03
C VAL A 268 -4.75 1.77 17.33
N GLU A 269 -5.31 2.72 16.59
CA GLU A 269 -4.55 3.71 15.84
C GLU A 269 -5.02 5.12 16.21
N VAL A 270 -4.08 5.99 16.54
CA VAL A 270 -4.29 7.41 16.76
C VAL A 270 -3.45 8.19 15.78
N TYR A 271 -4.05 9.15 15.12
CA TYR A 271 -3.34 10.13 14.28
C TYR A 271 -3.78 11.53 14.64
N ALA A 272 -2.83 12.39 14.98
CA ALA A 272 -3.06 13.80 15.27
C ALA A 272 -2.06 14.65 14.48
N ASN A 273 -2.52 15.79 13.97
CA ASN A 273 -1.67 16.76 13.31
C ASN A 273 -2.09 18.18 13.72
N TRP A 274 -1.10 19.00 14.02
CA TRP A 274 -1.27 20.40 14.34
C TRP A 274 -0.19 21.21 13.62
N ARG A 275 -0.61 22.01 12.64
CA ARG A 275 0.29 22.80 11.80
C ARG A 275 1.40 21.92 11.17
N PHE A 276 2.63 22.07 11.66
CA PHE A 276 3.79 21.33 11.17
C PHE A 276 4.19 20.14 12.03
N LEU A 277 3.53 19.94 13.17
CA LEU A 277 3.80 18.82 14.09
C LEU A 277 2.72 17.75 13.99
N GLY A 278 3.10 16.51 14.16
CA GLY A 278 2.15 15.42 14.21
C GLY A 278 2.61 14.27 15.09
N LEU A 279 1.63 13.47 15.45
CA LEU A 279 1.78 12.24 16.23
C LEU A 279 0.97 11.15 15.55
N ARG A 280 1.56 9.98 15.42
CA ARG A 280 0.87 8.75 15.08
C ARG A 280 1.21 7.70 16.13
N ASN A 281 0.21 7.01 16.64
CA ASN A 281 0.41 5.89 17.57
C ASN A 281 -0.34 4.68 17.04
N ILE A 282 0.31 3.53 17.10
CA ILE A 282 -0.24 2.22 16.80
C ILE A 282 0.00 1.34 18.00
N LEU A 283 -1.06 0.79 18.55
CA LEU A 283 -1.02 -0.19 19.64
C LEU A 283 -1.60 -1.50 19.12
N TYR A 284 -0.82 -2.56 19.18
CA TYR A 284 -1.23 -3.93 18.88
C TYR A 284 -1.15 -4.80 20.14
N TYR A 285 -2.19 -5.61 20.35
CA TYR A 285 -2.22 -6.62 21.39
C TYR A 285 -2.91 -7.87 20.85
N GLY A 286 -2.19 -8.99 20.81
CA GLY A 286 -2.74 -10.23 20.26
C GLY A 286 -1.68 -11.31 20.04
N ASP A 287 -1.95 -12.21 19.12
CA ASP A 287 -1.07 -13.29 18.73
C ASP A 287 0.05 -12.79 17.82
N ASN A 288 1.12 -13.59 17.63
CA ASN A 288 2.09 -13.37 16.56
C ASN A 288 1.38 -13.37 15.19
N LEU A 289 1.32 -12.21 14.51
CA LEU A 289 0.68 -12.10 13.18
C LEU A 289 1.48 -12.79 12.06
N MET A 290 2.72 -13.19 12.33
CA MET A 290 3.65 -13.76 11.34
C MET A 290 4.26 -15.08 11.85
N PRO A 291 3.46 -16.10 12.23
CA PRO A 291 3.95 -17.32 12.86
C PRO A 291 4.96 -18.09 11.98
N TYR A 292 4.91 -17.90 10.67
CA TYR A 292 5.82 -18.58 9.73
C TYR A 292 6.90 -17.65 9.15
N TYR A 293 7.16 -16.52 9.81
CA TYR A 293 8.16 -15.55 9.36
C TYR A 293 9.56 -16.16 9.27
N ALA A 294 9.93 -17.03 10.20
CA ALA A 294 11.21 -17.73 10.17
C ALA A 294 11.39 -18.64 8.94
N ILE A 295 10.29 -19.09 8.33
CA ILE A 295 10.32 -19.97 7.14
C ILE A 295 10.30 -19.15 5.85
N TYR A 296 9.44 -18.15 5.76
CA TYR A 296 9.14 -17.44 4.51
C TYR A 296 9.65 -16.00 4.48
N GLY A 297 9.95 -15.41 5.63
CA GLY A 297 10.39 -14.03 5.73
C GLY A 297 9.46 -13.05 5.01
N ALA A 298 10.04 -12.07 4.35
CA ALA A 298 9.33 -11.04 3.60
C ALA A 298 8.72 -11.53 2.26
N ASP A 299 8.95 -12.77 1.87
CA ASP A 299 8.28 -13.34 0.70
C ASP A 299 6.79 -13.52 0.93
N LEU A 300 6.41 -13.94 2.12
CA LEU A 300 5.02 -14.08 2.52
C LEU A 300 4.55 -12.89 3.37
N HIS A 301 5.36 -12.51 4.38
CA HIS A 301 4.99 -11.51 5.38
C HIS A 301 5.72 -10.18 5.11
N GLN A 302 5.06 -9.23 4.49
CA GLN A 302 5.64 -7.93 4.17
C GLN A 302 5.40 -6.85 5.23
N GLY A 303 4.65 -7.16 6.26
CA GLY A 303 4.43 -6.27 7.40
C GLY A 303 5.69 -6.06 8.24
N ASP A 304 5.62 -5.11 9.16
CA ASP A 304 6.69 -4.85 10.10
C ASP A 304 6.88 -6.07 11.03
N PRO A 305 8.07 -6.68 11.08
CA PRO A 305 8.34 -7.84 11.91
C PRO A 305 8.08 -7.66 13.42
N PHE A 306 7.94 -6.44 13.92
CA PHE A 306 7.50 -6.18 15.30
C PHE A 306 6.10 -6.71 15.61
N PHE A 307 5.24 -6.93 14.60
CA PHE A 307 3.93 -7.57 14.79
C PHE A 307 4.01 -9.08 15.08
N GLN A 308 5.22 -9.63 15.22
CA GLN A 308 5.42 -10.95 15.84
C GLN A 308 5.33 -10.89 17.37
N ALA A 309 5.53 -9.71 17.98
CA ALA A 309 5.38 -9.51 19.40
C ALA A 309 3.89 -9.57 19.81
N PRO A 310 3.54 -10.19 20.95
CA PRO A 310 2.17 -10.24 21.43
C PRO A 310 1.66 -8.87 21.92
N PHE A 311 2.58 -7.97 22.23
CA PHE A 311 2.33 -6.56 22.52
C PHE A 311 3.30 -5.71 21.73
N TYR A 312 2.78 -4.78 20.96
CA TYR A 312 3.59 -3.84 20.21
C TYR A 312 2.97 -2.45 20.22
N ASN A 313 3.79 -1.46 20.54
CA ASN A 313 3.40 -0.05 20.41
C ASN A 313 4.42 0.70 19.57
N ARG A 314 3.94 1.38 18.55
CA ARG A 314 4.71 2.32 17.74
C ARG A 314 4.18 3.72 17.93
N THR A 315 5.05 4.65 18.29
CA THR A 315 4.74 6.08 18.39
C THR A 315 5.65 6.85 17.45
N ASP A 316 5.09 7.44 16.40
CA ASP A 316 5.81 8.30 15.48
C ASP A 316 5.55 9.76 15.86
N LEU A 317 6.59 10.48 16.27
CA LEU A 317 6.58 11.94 16.47
C LEU A 317 7.18 12.55 15.22
N PHE A 318 6.44 13.33 14.47
CA PHE A 318 6.90 13.86 13.21
C PHE A 318 6.69 15.36 13.06
N ALA A 319 7.54 15.97 12.24
CA ALA A 319 7.45 17.39 11.89
C ALA A 319 7.62 17.58 10.38
N TYR A 320 6.76 18.36 9.77
CA TYR A 320 6.96 18.84 8.42
C TYR A 320 7.94 20.01 8.46
N LEU A 321 9.19 19.76 8.03
CA LEU A 321 10.23 20.78 7.96
C LEU A 321 9.98 21.80 6.85
N TYR A 322 9.40 21.30 5.75
CA TYR A 322 8.96 22.12 4.62
C TYR A 322 7.84 21.40 3.87
N ARG A 323 6.80 22.13 3.48
CA ARG A 323 5.68 21.58 2.74
C ARG A 323 5.03 22.61 1.84
N ASN A 324 4.94 22.31 0.54
CA ASN A 324 4.15 23.04 -0.43
C ASN A 324 3.55 22.07 -1.49
N ASN A 325 3.09 22.59 -2.63
CA ASN A 325 2.47 21.77 -3.68
C ASN A 325 3.47 20.84 -4.41
N PHE A 326 4.77 21.08 -4.32
CA PHE A 326 5.82 20.38 -5.06
C PHE A 326 6.80 19.66 -4.14
N VAL A 327 7.02 20.17 -2.96
CA VAL A 327 8.02 19.68 -2.02
C VAL A 327 7.36 19.34 -0.70
N ASN A 328 7.68 18.16 -0.18
CA ASN A 328 7.39 17.76 1.18
C ASN A 328 8.66 17.21 1.82
N CYS A 329 9.08 17.84 2.90
CA CYS A 329 10.20 17.38 3.71
C CYS A 329 9.71 17.16 5.14
N TYR A 330 9.78 15.94 5.62
CA TYR A 330 9.38 15.64 6.98
C TYR A 330 10.42 14.79 7.71
N PHE A 331 10.56 15.05 8.99
CA PHE A 331 11.33 14.27 9.93
C PHE A 331 10.39 13.48 10.84
N SER A 332 10.71 12.24 11.15
CA SER A 332 9.97 11.40 12.09
C SER A 332 10.92 10.70 13.06
N TRP A 333 10.60 10.78 14.33
CA TRP A 333 11.22 9.97 15.37
C TRP A 333 10.22 8.91 15.80
N ASN A 334 10.51 7.67 15.48
CA ASN A 334 9.64 6.54 15.72
C ASN A 334 10.17 5.74 16.91
N LEU A 335 9.30 5.53 17.88
CA LEU A 335 9.55 4.76 19.08
C LEU A 335 8.80 3.44 18.97
N HIS A 336 9.50 2.32 19.07
CA HIS A 336 8.94 0.99 19.00
C HIS A 336 9.14 0.28 20.32
N TYR A 337 8.05 -0.14 20.96
CA TYR A 337 8.06 -0.91 22.19
C TYR A 337 7.42 -2.28 21.94
N ASP A 338 8.19 -3.35 22.11
CA ASP A 338 7.80 -4.74 21.83
C ASP A 338 7.34 -5.53 23.06
N GLY A 339 7.03 -4.83 24.14
CA GLY A 339 6.68 -5.43 25.42
C GLY A 339 7.88 -5.60 26.37
N ASN A 340 9.11 -5.57 25.85
CA ASN A 340 10.35 -5.75 26.61
C ASN A 340 11.29 -4.56 26.50
N ASN A 341 11.50 -4.08 25.26
CA ASN A 341 12.51 -3.06 24.97
C ASN A 341 11.91 -1.90 24.17
N LEU A 342 12.42 -0.70 24.44
CA LEU A 342 12.13 0.49 23.65
C LEU A 342 13.23 0.64 22.59
N GLN A 343 12.81 0.72 21.34
CA GLN A 343 13.67 0.85 20.17
C GLN A 343 13.47 2.23 19.53
N HIS A 344 14.48 2.72 18.84
CA HIS A 344 14.45 4.04 18.22
C HIS A 344 14.70 3.94 16.71
N GLN A 345 13.92 4.72 15.95
CA GLN A 345 14.12 4.89 14.53
C GLN A 345 13.96 6.37 14.17
N GLN A 346 14.88 6.91 13.39
CA GLN A 346 14.80 8.26 12.87
C GLN A 346 14.68 8.20 11.35
N GLN A 347 13.68 8.90 10.83
CA GLN A 347 13.45 8.98 9.38
C GLN A 347 13.47 10.43 8.92
N LEU A 348 14.14 10.71 7.79
CA LEU A 348 14.07 11.96 7.07
C LEU A 348 13.72 11.66 5.62
N ILE A 349 12.58 12.19 5.19
CA ILE A 349 12.06 11.98 3.85
C ILE A 349 11.83 13.32 3.18
N LEU A 350 12.48 13.53 2.04
CA LEU A 350 12.23 14.62 1.13
C LEU A 350 11.57 14.05 -0.13
N THR A 351 10.45 14.63 -0.52
CA THR A 351 9.82 14.36 -1.81
C THR A 351 9.69 15.65 -2.60
N PHE A 352 10.00 15.57 -3.89
CA PHE A 352 9.72 16.59 -4.87
C PHE A 352 8.91 15.95 -5.99
N SER A 353 7.79 16.55 -6.37
CA SER A 353 6.93 16.04 -7.42
C SER A 353 6.64 17.13 -8.43
N LEU A 354 7.05 16.92 -9.66
CA LEU A 354 6.69 17.74 -10.81
C LEU A 354 5.74 16.92 -11.68
N ASP A 355 4.45 17.17 -11.53
CA ASP A 355 3.42 16.45 -12.24
C ASP A 355 2.76 17.33 -13.30
N GLY A 356 3.12 17.11 -14.56
CA GLY A 356 2.50 17.78 -15.70
C GLY A 356 1.08 17.29 -16.02
N LEU A 357 0.58 16.30 -15.27
CA LEU A 357 -0.77 15.75 -15.41
C LEU A 357 -1.78 16.42 -14.48
N LYS A 358 -1.32 16.91 -13.35
CA LYS A 358 -2.18 17.46 -12.31
C LYS A 358 -2.36 18.94 -12.51
N HIS A 359 -3.36 19.30 -13.26
CA HIS A 359 -3.84 20.68 -13.28
C HIS A 359 -4.63 21.04 -12.01
N ASP A 360 -4.95 20.08 -11.16
CA ASP A 360 -5.62 20.31 -9.89
C ASP A 360 -4.61 20.60 -8.79
N LYS A 361 -4.56 21.87 -8.38
CA LYS A 361 -3.73 22.39 -7.28
C LYS A 361 -4.01 21.74 -5.91
N THR A 362 -4.97 20.84 -5.83
CA THR A 362 -5.40 20.14 -4.60
C THR A 362 -4.77 18.78 -4.40
N ALA A 363 -3.95 18.29 -5.34
CA ALA A 363 -3.27 17.02 -5.17
C ALA A 363 -2.29 17.11 -3.99
N LYS A 364 -2.65 16.47 -2.89
CA LYS A 364 -1.76 16.34 -1.73
C LYS A 364 -0.52 15.59 -2.17
N LEU A 365 0.67 16.15 -1.94
CA LEU A 365 1.91 15.41 -2.06
C LEU A 365 1.83 14.20 -1.13
N ARG A 366 1.75 13.04 -1.73
CA ARG A 366 1.89 11.78 -1.01
C ARG A 366 3.38 11.49 -0.92
N GLY A 367 3.88 11.24 0.27
CA GLY A 367 5.26 10.80 0.46
C GLY A 367 5.51 9.44 -0.20
N ILE A 368 6.77 9.00 -0.27
CA ILE A 368 7.18 7.69 -0.79
C ILE A 368 6.37 6.56 -0.15
N LEU A 369 5.97 6.74 1.09
CA LEU A 369 5.20 5.78 1.87
C LEU A 369 3.69 6.03 1.83
N GLY A 370 3.23 6.97 0.99
CA GLY A 370 1.81 7.32 0.91
C GLY A 370 1.26 8.08 2.14
N LYS A 371 2.15 8.57 3.00
CA LYS A 371 1.82 9.31 4.23
C LYS A 371 1.63 10.80 3.99
#